data_7a20efccae3828c6a8a8e7df1cc3c04b
#
_entry.id   7a20efccae3828c6a8a8e7df1cc3c04b
#
_cell.length_a   1.000
_cell.length_b   1.000
_cell.length_c   1.000
_cell.angle_alpha   90.00
_cell.angle_beta   90.00
_cell.angle_gamma   90.00
#
_symmetry.space_group_name_H-M   'P 1'
#
loop_
_entity.id
_entity.type
_entity.pdbx_description
1 polymer ?
#
loop_
_entity_poly.entity_id
_entity_poly.type
_entity_poly.pdbx_seq_one_letter_code
_entity_poly.pdbx_strand_id
1 'polypeptide(L)'
;MTAQNALFTHDLTGKRVLVLVPHADDEVNAAGAILPAFAAMGADCYICYSTNGDFCFRAQTRIREAAAAAALLGTKSERVIFLGYGDTLNHTGHPHLYDADVPAAAPSGHTETYGAAGYMDYATQRRGHPSPYTRAAFRADVAAVVEEIRADIIICVDYDKHADHRMLSVIFDAVMGKLLTADAGYRPLVLKCLAYATAYEGVPDFYAPNIRATRRPIVGELTDYPSDMLSLSYYVWEERIRFPVFEYETTGGRFLRRDVRCRALKQHRSQGAALHAEGILNGDAVYFQHRTDNLAYTASLWASSGDPAPAADGRYYDIADIDEEDAPFGECLWAPADGDDARSIAFTFPTETELRLMRIYGNIGTYGRITALRISCDGVCIGTHALPPRGRALTLTLDAPRRVREVCLTVVHAEGTHWGIAECAFFSSLWQTGVLLPFIKIESGGDFLYDYWTPPAQTKLVLHAYRYGVAETAPLDWQMDDGGGAQSAHGRRGAVSWRRRDGDQGAGDA
;
A
#
# COMPACT_ATOMS: atom_id res chain seq x y z
N MET A 1 -28.51 9.40 11.89
CA MET A 1 -27.27 8.92 11.26
C MET A 1 -26.99 9.86 10.12
N THR A 2 -25.83 10.53 10.13
CA THR A 2 -25.46 11.41 9.04
C THR A 2 -25.07 10.56 7.83
N ALA A 3 -25.22 11.07 6.62
CA ALA A 3 -24.92 10.35 5.37
C ALA A 3 -23.48 9.81 5.29
N GLN A 4 -22.56 10.34 6.08
CA GLN A 4 -21.19 9.84 6.23
C GLN A 4 -21.10 8.42 6.80
N ASN A 5 -22.04 8.04 7.67
CA ASN A 5 -22.07 6.69 8.24
C ASN A 5 -22.54 5.62 7.25
N ALA A 6 -23.18 6.00 6.17
CA ALA A 6 -23.67 5.05 5.17
C ALA A 6 -22.56 4.37 4.36
N LEU A 7 -21.37 4.96 4.29
CA LEU A 7 -20.23 4.39 3.57
C LEU A 7 -19.57 3.22 4.30
N PHE A 8 -19.78 3.10 5.61
CA PHE A 8 -19.12 2.13 6.48
C PHE A 8 -20.10 1.45 7.45
N THR A 9 -21.34 1.25 7.04
CA THR A 9 -22.33 0.51 7.83
C THR A 9 -22.17 -1.01 7.73
N HIS A 10 -20.96 -1.51 7.48
CA HIS A 10 -20.75 -2.94 7.36
C HIS A 10 -20.37 -3.53 8.71
N ASP A 11 -21.01 -4.64 8.99
CA ASP A 11 -20.58 -5.56 10.05
C ASP A 11 -19.30 -6.26 9.55
N LEU A 12 -18.20 -5.99 10.22
CA LEU A 12 -16.91 -6.65 10.00
C LEU A 12 -16.64 -7.73 11.04
N THR A 13 -17.67 -8.17 11.77
CA THR A 13 -17.54 -9.25 12.75
C THR A 13 -16.94 -10.50 12.08
N GLY A 14 -15.89 -11.04 12.68
CA GLY A 14 -15.15 -12.18 12.15
C GLY A 14 -14.19 -11.85 11.01
N LYS A 15 -14.07 -10.59 10.59
CA LYS A 15 -13.08 -10.14 9.62
C LYS A 15 -11.80 -9.70 10.33
N ARG A 16 -10.68 -10.01 9.73
CA ARG A 16 -9.36 -9.71 10.25
C ARG A 16 -8.69 -8.60 9.47
N VAL A 17 -8.15 -7.63 10.19
CA VAL A 17 -7.37 -6.51 9.64
C VAL A 17 -5.95 -6.61 10.20
N LEU A 18 -4.95 -6.60 9.35
CA LEU A 18 -3.55 -6.63 9.73
C LEU A 18 -2.87 -5.34 9.28
N VAL A 19 -2.25 -4.65 10.21
CA VAL A 19 -1.38 -3.50 9.95
C VAL A 19 0.06 -3.95 10.12
N LEU A 20 0.87 -3.78 9.09
CA LEU A 20 2.30 -4.10 9.07
C LEU A 20 3.10 -2.81 8.98
N VAL A 21 3.87 -2.51 10.01
CA VAL A 21 4.67 -1.29 10.12
C VAL A 21 6.03 -1.58 10.75
N PRO A 22 7.09 -0.83 10.41
CA PRO A 22 8.39 -1.07 11.01
C PRO A 22 8.51 -0.52 12.42
N HIS A 23 8.11 0.71 12.67
CA HIS A 23 8.38 1.37 13.95
C HIS A 23 7.11 1.67 14.74
N ALA A 24 7.31 1.88 16.01
CA ALA A 24 6.30 2.43 16.91
C ALA A 24 6.07 3.91 16.58
N ASP A 25 4.91 4.28 16.11
CA ASP A 25 4.31 5.50 15.59
C ASP A 25 3.78 5.37 14.16
N ASP A 26 4.40 4.53 13.34
CA ASP A 26 3.96 4.28 11.95
C ASP A 26 2.55 3.71 11.88
N GLU A 27 2.09 2.97 12.90
CA GLU A 27 0.72 2.43 12.95
C GLU A 27 -0.33 3.54 12.96
N VAL A 28 0.00 4.69 13.56
CA VAL A 28 -0.89 5.84 13.55
C VAL A 28 -0.84 6.53 12.20
N ASN A 29 0.35 6.63 11.62
CA ASN A 29 0.57 7.23 10.32
C ASN A 29 -0.11 6.40 9.21
N ALA A 30 0.06 5.09 9.26
CA ALA A 30 -0.45 4.18 8.23
C ALA A 30 -1.94 3.88 8.39
N ALA A 31 -2.45 3.74 9.61
CA ALA A 31 -3.79 3.19 9.83
C ALA A 31 -4.65 3.95 10.84
N GLY A 32 -4.10 4.95 11.52
CA GLY A 32 -4.82 5.67 12.58
C GLY A 32 -6.12 6.33 12.14
N ALA A 33 -6.27 6.63 10.86
CA ALA A 33 -7.48 7.20 10.31
C ALA A 33 -8.62 6.18 10.11
N ILE A 34 -8.28 4.90 9.85
CA ILE A 34 -9.29 3.88 9.47
C ILE A 34 -9.41 2.74 10.46
N LEU A 35 -8.35 2.39 11.18
CA LEU A 35 -8.35 1.25 12.09
C LEU A 35 -9.39 1.37 13.22
N PRO A 36 -9.59 2.55 13.85
CA PRO A 36 -10.66 2.72 14.84
C PRO A 36 -12.05 2.46 14.26
N ALA A 37 -12.28 2.83 13.00
CA ALA A 37 -13.55 2.57 12.33
C ALA A 37 -13.75 1.06 12.10
N PHE A 38 -12.74 0.34 11.64
CA PHE A 38 -12.80 -1.11 11.45
C PHE A 38 -13.04 -1.84 12.77
N ALA A 39 -12.34 -1.43 13.83
CA ALA A 39 -12.57 -1.98 15.17
C ALA A 39 -14.00 -1.73 15.67
N ALA A 40 -14.54 -0.52 15.44
CA ALA A 40 -15.93 -0.20 15.80
C ALA A 40 -16.97 -1.00 15.00
N MET A 41 -16.62 -1.44 13.77
CA MET A 41 -17.43 -2.33 12.95
C MET A 41 -17.30 -3.81 13.33
N GLY A 42 -16.53 -4.13 14.37
CA GLY A 42 -16.38 -5.49 14.87
C GLY A 42 -15.23 -6.29 14.28
N ALA A 43 -14.35 -5.66 13.50
CA ALA A 43 -13.17 -6.34 12.96
C ALA A 43 -12.18 -6.71 14.05
N ASP A 44 -11.52 -7.85 13.84
CA ASP A 44 -10.36 -8.27 14.60
C ASP A 44 -9.10 -7.58 14.06
N CYS A 45 -8.70 -6.48 14.73
CA CYS A 45 -7.56 -5.67 14.31
C CYS A 45 -6.26 -6.16 14.94
N TYR A 46 -5.24 -6.37 14.11
CA TYR A 46 -3.88 -6.76 14.47
C TYR A 46 -2.91 -5.68 14.04
N ILE A 47 -1.90 -5.41 14.86
CA ILE A 47 -0.77 -4.55 14.48
C ILE A 47 0.51 -5.33 14.69
N CYS A 48 1.34 -5.41 13.66
CA CYS A 48 2.64 -6.05 13.69
C CYS A 48 3.74 -5.02 13.43
N TYR A 49 4.62 -4.85 14.41
CA TYR A 49 5.82 -4.02 14.32
C TYR A 49 7.01 -4.91 13.96
N SER A 50 7.75 -4.57 12.90
CA SER A 50 8.91 -5.39 12.54
C SER A 50 10.13 -5.09 13.39
N THR A 51 10.32 -3.86 13.86
CA THR A 51 11.45 -3.49 14.70
C THR A 51 11.04 -3.12 16.12
N ASN A 52 11.99 -3.14 17.04
CA ASN A 52 11.83 -2.66 18.40
C ASN A 52 12.04 -1.13 18.54
N GLY A 53 12.46 -0.47 17.45
CA GLY A 53 12.73 0.95 17.43
C GLY A 53 13.86 1.37 18.37
N ASP A 54 14.91 0.56 18.48
CA ASP A 54 15.93 0.64 19.50
C ASP A 54 17.22 1.35 19.06
N PHE A 55 17.17 2.07 17.95
CA PHE A 55 18.35 2.79 17.47
C PHE A 55 18.88 3.84 18.45
N CYS A 56 18.05 4.83 18.80
CA CYS A 56 18.37 5.90 19.75
C CYS A 56 17.56 5.83 21.03
N PHE A 57 16.63 4.90 21.11
CA PHE A 57 15.66 4.78 22.17
C PHE A 57 15.77 3.43 22.87
N ARG A 58 15.13 3.34 24.02
CA ARG A 58 15.01 2.05 24.71
C ARG A 58 13.80 1.31 24.15
N ALA A 59 14.02 0.12 23.59
CA ALA A 59 12.96 -0.77 23.11
C ALA A 59 11.80 -0.90 24.10
N GLN A 60 12.13 -1.07 25.40
CA GLN A 60 11.13 -1.16 26.45
C GLN A 60 10.20 0.06 26.54
N THR A 61 10.70 1.25 26.23
CA THR A 61 9.89 2.48 26.22
C THR A 61 9.02 2.51 24.98
N ARG A 62 9.60 2.28 23.81
CA ARG A 62 8.87 2.31 22.53
C ARG A 62 7.77 1.26 22.47
N ILE A 63 8.03 0.03 22.91
CA ILE A 63 7.03 -1.05 22.92
C ILE A 63 5.84 -0.70 23.84
N ARG A 64 6.08 -0.10 25.01
CA ARG A 64 4.97 0.35 25.87
C ARG A 64 4.17 1.48 25.24
N GLU A 65 4.82 2.42 24.59
CA GLU A 65 4.17 3.51 23.87
C GLU A 65 3.33 2.98 22.72
N ALA A 66 3.88 2.07 21.93
CA ALA A 66 3.19 1.37 20.83
C ALA A 66 1.95 0.61 21.31
N ALA A 67 2.07 -0.17 22.38
CA ALA A 67 0.94 -0.89 22.96
C ALA A 67 -0.17 0.05 23.46
N ALA A 68 0.21 1.19 24.06
CA ALA A 68 -0.75 2.19 24.50
C ALA A 68 -1.45 2.90 23.32
N ALA A 69 -0.72 3.17 22.24
CA ALA A 69 -1.27 3.75 21.03
C ALA A 69 -2.21 2.74 20.32
N ALA A 70 -1.79 1.50 20.16
CA ALA A 70 -2.59 0.42 19.57
C ALA A 70 -3.93 0.22 20.29
N ALA A 71 -3.92 0.28 21.63
CA ALA A 71 -5.17 0.19 22.41
C ALA A 71 -6.14 1.36 22.13
N LEU A 72 -5.62 2.56 21.91
CA LEU A 72 -6.45 3.72 21.51
C LEU A 72 -7.01 3.56 20.09
N LEU A 73 -6.31 2.86 19.21
CA LEU A 73 -6.75 2.55 17.86
C LEU A 73 -7.73 1.36 17.80
N GLY A 74 -8.05 0.74 18.93
CA GLY A 74 -9.01 -0.36 19.01
C GLY A 74 -8.40 -1.76 18.87
N THR A 75 -7.07 -1.87 18.93
CA THR A 75 -6.37 -3.16 18.89
C THR A 75 -6.18 -3.71 20.31
N LYS A 76 -6.59 -4.94 20.54
CA LYS A 76 -6.41 -5.64 21.82
C LYS A 76 -4.94 -6.01 22.01
N SER A 77 -4.48 -6.05 23.27
CA SER A 77 -3.07 -6.30 23.61
C SER A 77 -2.53 -7.63 23.06
N GLU A 78 -3.35 -8.67 23.04
CA GLU A 78 -2.99 -9.99 22.48
C GLU A 78 -2.89 -10.04 20.95
N ARG A 79 -3.27 -8.95 20.30
CA ARG A 79 -3.19 -8.77 18.84
C ARG A 79 -2.11 -7.76 18.42
N VAL A 80 -1.33 -7.30 19.38
CA VAL A 80 -0.14 -6.48 19.12
C VAL A 80 1.07 -7.41 19.05
N ILE A 81 1.72 -7.44 17.90
CA ILE A 81 2.80 -8.36 17.57
C ILE A 81 4.08 -7.55 17.38
N PHE A 82 5.17 -8.01 17.97
CA PHE A 82 6.51 -7.48 17.75
C PHE A 82 7.38 -8.57 17.16
N LEU A 83 7.92 -8.36 15.95
CA LEU A 83 8.90 -9.29 15.38
C LEU A 83 10.22 -9.22 16.14
N GLY A 84 10.57 -8.04 16.65
CA GLY A 84 11.72 -7.89 17.55
C GLY A 84 13.05 -7.61 16.85
N TYR A 85 13.04 -7.24 15.56
CA TYR A 85 14.26 -6.86 14.85
C TYR A 85 14.81 -5.52 15.35
N GLY A 86 16.10 -5.27 15.12
CA GLY A 86 16.72 -4.00 15.45
C GLY A 86 16.32 -2.89 14.49
N ASP A 87 16.25 -1.68 15.00
CA ASP A 87 16.05 -0.47 14.20
C ASP A 87 17.39 -0.10 13.53
N THR A 88 17.36 0.13 12.22
CA THR A 88 18.58 0.37 11.44
C THR A 88 18.94 1.82 11.32
N LEU A 89 18.05 2.71 11.61
CA LEU A 89 18.15 4.14 11.35
C LEU A 89 18.91 4.48 10.08
N ASN A 90 18.32 4.44 8.93
CA ASN A 90 19.09 5.00 7.84
C ASN A 90 18.26 5.64 6.74
N HIS A 91 18.40 6.94 6.67
CA HIS A 91 17.99 7.74 5.53
C HIS A 91 19.00 7.67 4.36
N THR A 92 20.09 6.90 4.50
CA THR A 92 21.25 6.99 3.59
C THR A 92 21.42 5.79 2.66
N GLY A 93 20.42 4.93 2.51
CA GLY A 93 20.49 3.87 1.50
C GLY A 93 21.32 2.64 1.86
N HIS A 94 21.90 2.55 3.07
CA HIS A 94 22.70 1.39 3.44
C HIS A 94 21.87 0.13 3.67
N PRO A 95 22.48 -1.05 3.45
CA PRO A 95 21.84 -2.33 3.68
C PRO A 95 21.24 -2.41 5.08
N HIS A 96 20.09 -3.04 5.17
CA HIS A 96 19.42 -3.32 6.42
C HIS A 96 20.22 -4.36 7.19
N LEU A 97 20.18 -4.31 8.51
CA LEU A 97 20.81 -5.33 9.33
C LEU A 97 20.33 -6.74 8.98
N TYR A 98 19.05 -6.85 8.72
CA TYR A 98 18.39 -8.12 8.40
C TYR A 98 18.24 -8.36 6.89
N ASP A 99 18.94 -7.63 6.05
CA ASP A 99 19.11 -7.92 4.63
C ASP A 99 20.37 -8.79 4.36
N ALA A 100 21.11 -9.11 5.41
CA ALA A 100 22.34 -9.89 5.33
C ALA A 100 22.06 -11.39 5.25
N ASP A 101 23.00 -12.15 4.69
CA ASP A 101 22.99 -13.61 4.70
C ASP A 101 23.48 -14.16 6.03
N VAL A 102 24.26 -13.39 6.76
CA VAL A 102 24.78 -13.71 8.11
C VAL A 102 24.26 -12.70 9.12
N PRO A 103 24.06 -13.08 10.38
CA PRO A 103 23.56 -12.16 11.40
C PRO A 103 24.44 -10.93 11.54
N ALA A 104 23.84 -9.75 11.41
CA ALA A 104 24.48 -8.46 11.63
C ALA A 104 24.11 -7.90 13.01
N ALA A 105 24.96 -7.05 13.58
CA ALA A 105 24.65 -6.41 14.86
C ALA A 105 23.89 -5.10 14.65
N ALA A 106 22.79 -4.93 15.36
CA ALA A 106 22.10 -3.65 15.44
C ALA A 106 22.94 -2.61 16.20
N PRO A 107 22.66 -1.31 16.05
CA PRO A 107 23.26 -0.27 16.89
C PRO A 107 23.07 -0.50 18.39
N SER A 108 21.99 -1.17 18.78
CA SER A 108 21.71 -1.63 20.14
C SER A 108 22.60 -2.80 20.60
N GLY A 109 23.39 -3.41 19.71
CA GLY A 109 24.27 -4.55 19.97
C GLY A 109 23.62 -5.93 19.83
N HIS A 110 22.31 -6.00 19.54
CA HIS A 110 21.62 -7.26 19.29
C HIS A 110 21.91 -7.79 17.88
N THR A 111 21.93 -9.13 17.74
CA THR A 111 22.10 -9.83 16.46
C THR A 111 20.93 -10.77 16.14
N GLU A 112 19.97 -10.82 17.04
CA GLU A 112 18.77 -11.65 16.95
C GLU A 112 17.58 -10.93 17.57
N THR A 113 16.37 -11.36 17.23
CA THR A 113 15.13 -10.78 17.73
C THR A 113 14.99 -10.93 19.23
N TYR A 114 14.37 -9.97 19.87
CA TYR A 114 14.16 -9.99 21.31
C TYR A 114 12.88 -9.27 21.71
N GLY A 115 12.31 -9.71 22.81
CA GLY A 115 11.14 -9.07 23.43
C GLY A 115 11.52 -8.07 24.51
N ALA A 116 10.63 -7.13 24.77
CA ALA A 116 10.76 -6.15 25.85
C ALA A 116 9.39 -5.73 26.41
N ALA A 117 9.39 -5.10 27.57
CA ALA A 117 8.18 -4.54 28.21
C ALA A 117 7.05 -5.54 28.49
N GLY A 118 7.36 -6.81 28.61
CA GLY A 118 6.36 -7.87 28.80
C GLY A 118 5.81 -8.48 27.51
N TYR A 119 6.26 -7.97 26.36
CA TYR A 119 6.01 -8.60 25.05
C TYR A 119 7.21 -9.46 24.67
N MET A 120 6.94 -10.68 24.29
CA MET A 120 7.93 -11.59 23.70
C MET A 120 7.99 -11.32 22.20
N ASP A 121 9.18 -11.42 21.60
CA ASP A 121 9.28 -11.39 20.15
C ASP A 121 8.54 -12.59 19.54
N TYR A 122 8.01 -12.38 18.34
CA TYR A 122 7.15 -13.35 17.66
C TYR A 122 7.83 -14.70 17.45
N ALA A 123 9.11 -14.69 17.06
CA ALA A 123 9.86 -15.93 16.81
C ALA A 123 10.01 -16.77 18.09
N THR A 124 10.43 -16.15 19.18
CA THR A 124 10.54 -16.84 20.49
C THR A 124 9.18 -17.33 20.96
N GLN A 125 8.11 -16.52 20.78
CA GLN A 125 6.76 -16.93 21.17
C GLN A 125 6.28 -18.17 20.41
N ARG A 126 6.59 -18.28 19.11
CA ARG A 126 6.09 -19.36 18.25
C ARG A 126 7.00 -20.56 18.16
N ARG A 127 8.31 -20.36 18.22
CA ARG A 127 9.31 -21.43 17.99
C ARG A 127 10.19 -21.74 19.21
N GLY A 128 10.09 -20.92 20.27
CA GLY A 128 10.88 -21.08 21.49
C GLY A 128 12.31 -20.54 21.40
N HIS A 129 12.68 -19.87 20.30
CA HIS A 129 13.98 -19.23 20.11
C HIS A 129 13.87 -18.01 19.20
N PRO A 130 14.76 -17.00 19.37
CA PRO A 130 14.77 -15.82 18.53
C PRO A 130 15.20 -16.12 17.09
N SER A 131 14.90 -15.17 16.19
CA SER A 131 15.37 -15.16 14.82
C SER A 131 16.66 -14.36 14.69
N PRO A 132 17.67 -14.85 13.96
CA PRO A 132 18.85 -14.06 13.63
C PRO A 132 18.48 -12.90 12.68
N TYR A 133 19.24 -11.80 12.74
CA TYR A 133 19.04 -10.66 11.85
C TYR A 133 19.57 -10.98 10.45
N THR A 134 18.79 -11.74 9.70
CA THR A 134 19.07 -12.12 8.31
C THR A 134 17.85 -11.95 7.46
N ARG A 135 18.04 -11.74 6.15
CA ARG A 135 16.94 -11.65 5.16
C ARG A 135 16.03 -12.87 5.19
N ALA A 136 16.61 -14.06 5.26
CA ALA A 136 15.85 -15.31 5.27
C ALA A 136 14.96 -15.43 6.52
N ALA A 137 15.48 -15.06 7.69
CA ALA A 137 14.72 -15.09 8.93
C ALA A 137 13.62 -14.04 8.94
N PHE A 138 13.91 -12.83 8.50
CA PHE A 138 12.92 -11.75 8.41
C PHE A 138 11.76 -12.12 7.46
N ARG A 139 12.10 -12.63 6.27
CA ARG A 139 11.07 -13.13 5.33
C ARG A 139 10.22 -14.24 5.95
N ALA A 140 10.83 -15.18 6.66
CA ALA A 140 10.12 -16.27 7.31
C ALA A 140 9.18 -15.78 8.42
N ASP A 141 9.58 -14.78 9.19
CA ASP A 141 8.75 -14.21 10.26
C ASP A 141 7.58 -13.39 9.71
N VAL A 142 7.81 -12.57 8.68
CA VAL A 142 6.74 -11.84 8.00
C VAL A 142 5.75 -12.82 7.36
N ALA A 143 6.25 -13.86 6.68
CA ALA A 143 5.41 -14.88 6.09
C ALA A 143 4.54 -15.59 7.15
N ALA A 144 5.15 -15.98 8.26
CA ALA A 144 4.45 -16.67 9.35
C ALA A 144 3.31 -15.82 9.94
N VAL A 145 3.54 -14.51 10.13
CA VAL A 145 2.48 -13.57 10.61
C VAL A 145 1.35 -13.47 9.59
N VAL A 146 1.67 -13.26 8.30
CA VAL A 146 0.66 -13.12 7.24
C VAL A 146 -0.16 -14.40 7.09
N GLU A 147 0.50 -15.57 7.10
CA GLU A 147 -0.14 -16.88 6.99
C GLU A 147 -1.00 -17.23 8.22
N GLU A 148 -0.53 -16.92 9.42
CA GLU A 148 -1.26 -17.19 10.66
C GLU A 148 -2.52 -16.32 10.77
N ILE A 149 -2.38 -15.02 10.53
CA ILE A 149 -3.49 -14.10 10.66
C ILE A 149 -4.43 -14.25 9.48
N ARG A 150 -3.90 -14.43 8.28
CA ARG A 150 -4.68 -14.57 7.04
C ARG A 150 -5.79 -13.52 6.95
N ALA A 151 -5.37 -12.28 7.03
CA ALA A 151 -6.27 -11.14 7.13
C ALA A 151 -7.08 -10.92 5.85
N ASP A 152 -8.30 -10.41 6.03
CA ASP A 152 -9.18 -9.98 4.92
C ASP A 152 -8.73 -8.61 4.37
N ILE A 153 -8.12 -7.78 5.22
CA ILE A 153 -7.57 -6.47 4.87
C ILE A 153 -6.17 -6.37 5.44
N ILE A 154 -5.22 -5.99 4.61
CA ILE A 154 -3.83 -5.76 5.02
C ILE A 154 -3.45 -4.32 4.67
N ILE A 155 -2.93 -3.60 5.64
CA ILE A 155 -2.34 -2.28 5.48
C ILE A 155 -0.86 -2.43 5.73
N CYS A 156 -0.04 -2.08 4.76
CA CYS A 156 1.40 -2.17 4.87
C CYS A 156 2.05 -0.86 4.46
N VAL A 157 3.08 -0.44 5.20
CA VAL A 157 3.92 0.66 4.73
C VAL A 157 4.52 0.33 3.38
N ASP A 158 4.80 1.36 2.62
CA ASP A 158 5.41 1.20 1.33
C ASP A 158 6.82 1.75 1.29
N TYR A 159 7.44 1.56 0.15
CA TYR A 159 8.80 1.87 -0.16
C TYR A 159 9.06 3.38 -0.10
N ASP A 160 9.57 3.86 1.00
CA ASP A 160 10.03 5.23 1.19
C ASP A 160 11.55 5.27 1.48
N LYS A 161 12.07 6.40 1.93
CA LYS A 161 13.51 6.53 2.20
C LYS A 161 14.02 5.77 3.41
N HIS A 162 13.15 5.40 4.34
CA HIS A 162 13.62 4.71 5.54
C HIS A 162 13.95 3.25 5.19
N ALA A 163 15.15 2.83 5.57
CA ALA A 163 15.63 1.49 5.26
C ALA A 163 14.66 0.39 5.73
N ASP A 164 14.15 0.49 6.95
CA ASP A 164 13.24 -0.52 7.51
C ASP A 164 11.87 -0.54 6.83
N HIS A 165 11.39 0.61 6.32
CA HIS A 165 10.17 0.67 5.52
C HIS A 165 10.37 -0.05 4.19
N ARG A 166 11.47 0.20 3.50
CA ARG A 166 11.82 -0.47 2.25
C ARG A 166 11.90 -1.98 2.44
N MET A 167 12.62 -2.43 3.48
CA MET A 167 12.77 -3.86 3.76
C MET A 167 11.43 -4.52 4.02
N LEU A 168 10.61 -3.94 4.89
CA LEU A 168 9.29 -4.49 5.17
C LEU A 168 8.41 -4.53 3.92
N SER A 169 8.41 -3.45 3.12
CA SER A 169 7.63 -3.36 1.89
C SER A 169 8.00 -4.45 0.89
N VAL A 170 9.29 -4.58 0.57
CA VAL A 170 9.79 -5.55 -0.43
C VAL A 170 9.58 -6.99 0.03
N ILE A 171 9.88 -7.27 1.29
CA ILE A 171 9.69 -8.62 1.85
C ILE A 171 8.20 -8.98 1.91
N PHE A 172 7.34 -8.04 2.30
CA PHE A 172 5.91 -8.26 2.29
C PHE A 172 5.38 -8.57 0.88
N ASP A 173 5.83 -7.83 -0.13
CA ASP A 173 5.43 -8.06 -1.52
C ASP A 173 5.86 -9.45 -2.01
N ALA A 174 7.09 -9.86 -1.72
CA ALA A 174 7.57 -11.21 -2.04
C ALA A 174 6.80 -12.32 -1.29
N VAL A 175 6.46 -12.09 -0.02
CA VAL A 175 5.63 -13.01 0.78
C VAL A 175 4.23 -13.13 0.16
N MET A 176 3.62 -12.01 -0.18
CA MET A 176 2.30 -12.00 -0.79
C MET A 176 2.29 -12.68 -2.17
N GLY A 177 3.26 -12.38 -3.02
CA GLY A 177 3.38 -13.04 -4.33
C GLY A 177 3.46 -14.55 -4.20
N LYS A 178 4.31 -15.06 -3.30
CA LYS A 178 4.42 -16.49 -3.01
C LYS A 178 3.12 -17.09 -2.47
N LEU A 179 2.47 -16.39 -1.55
CA LEU A 179 1.22 -16.87 -0.94
C LEU A 179 0.08 -16.92 -1.98
N LEU A 180 -0.04 -15.90 -2.82
CA LEU A 180 -1.06 -15.81 -3.85
C LEU A 180 -0.83 -16.82 -4.99
N THR A 181 0.43 -17.15 -5.29
CA THR A 181 0.78 -18.22 -6.22
C THR A 181 0.39 -19.59 -5.65
N ALA A 182 0.59 -19.81 -4.36
CA ALA A 182 0.23 -21.07 -3.70
C ALA A 182 -1.29 -21.20 -3.46
N ASP A 183 -2.00 -20.10 -3.23
CA ASP A 183 -3.43 -20.07 -2.96
C ASP A 183 -4.13 -18.91 -3.68
N ALA A 184 -4.51 -19.13 -4.91
CA ALA A 184 -5.26 -18.17 -5.73
C ALA A 184 -6.66 -17.84 -5.18
N GLY A 185 -7.15 -18.60 -4.19
CA GLY A 185 -8.42 -18.32 -3.50
C GLY A 185 -8.29 -17.27 -2.40
N TYR A 186 -7.08 -16.99 -1.92
CA TYR A 186 -6.83 -15.94 -0.95
C TYR A 186 -6.74 -14.59 -1.67
N ARG A 187 -7.69 -13.71 -1.39
CA ARG A 187 -7.80 -12.40 -2.07
C ARG A 187 -8.06 -11.28 -1.06
N PRO A 188 -7.08 -10.95 -0.22
CA PRO A 188 -7.23 -9.83 0.70
C PRO A 188 -7.25 -8.49 -0.04
N LEU A 189 -7.85 -7.49 0.59
CA LEU A 189 -7.61 -6.10 0.20
C LEU A 189 -6.25 -5.68 0.75
N VAL A 190 -5.28 -5.45 -0.11
CA VAL A 190 -3.96 -4.94 0.27
C VAL A 190 -3.88 -3.45 -0.04
N LEU A 191 -3.61 -2.67 1.00
CA LEU A 191 -3.48 -1.22 0.97
C LEU A 191 -2.05 -0.83 1.35
N LYS A 192 -1.33 -0.23 0.43
CA LYS A 192 0.02 0.28 0.66
C LYS A 192 -0.05 1.79 0.91
N CYS A 193 0.76 2.28 1.84
CA CYS A 193 0.81 3.70 2.16
C CYS A 193 2.23 4.11 2.59
N LEU A 194 2.58 5.36 2.39
CA LEU A 194 3.78 5.92 2.99
C LEU A 194 3.50 6.30 4.44
N ALA A 195 4.32 5.83 5.36
CA ALA A 195 4.11 6.04 6.80
C ALA A 195 4.30 7.51 7.17
N TYR A 196 5.28 8.17 6.57
CA TYR A 196 5.45 9.60 6.77
C TYR A 196 4.52 10.37 5.84
N ALA A 197 3.75 11.27 6.43
CA ALA A 197 2.78 12.09 5.72
C ALA A 197 3.39 13.07 4.70
N THR A 198 4.68 13.18 4.69
CA THR A 198 5.41 14.06 3.78
C THR A 198 5.03 13.90 2.31
N ALA A 199 4.58 12.71 1.92
CA ALA A 199 4.07 12.47 0.57
C ALA A 199 2.60 12.88 0.37
N TYR A 200 1.81 12.96 1.45
CA TYR A 200 0.35 13.15 1.38
C TYR A 200 -0.16 14.10 2.46
N GLU A 201 0.64 15.03 2.89
CA GLU A 201 0.26 15.98 3.93
C GLU A 201 -1.03 16.70 3.59
N GLY A 202 -1.95 16.66 4.53
CA GLY A 202 -3.11 17.54 4.52
C GLY A 202 -2.68 18.99 4.78
N VAL A 203 -3.57 19.93 4.48
CA VAL A 203 -3.33 21.32 4.85
C VAL A 203 -3.15 21.38 6.38
N PRO A 204 -2.11 22.04 6.91
CA PRO A 204 -1.87 22.18 8.33
C PRO A 204 -2.90 23.12 8.98
N ASP A 205 -4.10 22.68 9.08
CA ASP A 205 -5.21 23.38 9.72
C ASP A 205 -5.89 22.45 10.73
N PHE A 206 -5.41 22.47 11.95
CA PHE A 206 -5.92 21.63 13.04
C PHE A 206 -7.36 21.95 13.47
N TYR A 207 -7.95 22.98 12.93
CA TYR A 207 -9.28 23.42 13.27
C TYR A 207 -10.30 23.11 12.18
N ALA A 208 -9.83 22.87 10.97
CA ALA A 208 -10.72 22.46 9.91
C ALA A 208 -11.07 20.98 10.05
N PRO A 209 -12.34 20.62 10.02
CA PRO A 209 -12.73 19.21 9.93
C PRO A 209 -12.13 18.58 8.67
N ASN A 210 -11.70 17.33 8.80
CA ASN A 210 -11.01 16.51 7.81
C ASN A 210 -11.78 16.24 6.52
N ILE A 211 -12.25 17.26 5.85
CA ILE A 211 -13.07 17.10 4.64
C ILE A 211 -12.21 17.24 3.39
N ARG A 212 -10.92 17.55 3.57
CA ARG A 212 -10.08 17.92 2.45
C ARG A 212 -9.32 16.73 1.91
N ALA A 213 -9.32 16.65 0.60
CA ALA A 213 -8.43 15.74 -0.09
C ALA A 213 -6.99 16.08 0.25
N THR A 214 -6.22 15.07 0.60
CA THR A 214 -4.78 15.18 0.64
C THR A 214 -4.29 15.64 -0.74
N ARG A 215 -3.54 16.71 -0.78
CA ARG A 215 -2.97 17.20 -2.03
C ARG A 215 -1.80 16.34 -2.48
N ARG A 216 -1.57 16.28 -3.77
CA ARG A 216 -0.33 15.73 -4.30
C ARG A 216 0.82 16.64 -3.87
N PRO A 217 1.91 16.11 -3.30
CA PRO A 217 3.08 16.91 -2.96
C PRO A 217 3.64 17.60 -4.19
N ILE A 218 4.00 18.87 -4.03
CA ILE A 218 4.69 19.64 -5.06
C ILE A 218 6.18 19.39 -4.93
N VAL A 219 6.85 19.16 -6.06
CA VAL A 219 8.30 18.98 -6.13
C VAL A 219 9.00 20.15 -5.45
N GLY A 220 9.85 19.87 -4.45
CA GLY A 220 10.63 20.86 -3.72
C GLY A 220 9.99 21.40 -2.43
N GLU A 221 8.75 21.05 -2.11
CA GLU A 221 8.13 21.42 -0.82
C GLU A 221 8.52 20.50 0.34
N LEU A 222 9.06 19.33 0.04
CA LEU A 222 9.44 18.33 1.04
C LEU A 222 10.93 18.46 1.32
N THR A 223 11.26 19.03 2.49
CA THR A 223 12.65 19.32 2.87
C THR A 223 13.44 18.08 3.28
N ASP A 224 12.77 17.07 3.80
CA ASP A 224 13.41 15.89 4.39
C ASP A 224 13.43 14.67 3.44
N TYR A 225 12.63 14.69 2.39
CA TYR A 225 12.55 13.62 1.40
C TYR A 225 12.63 14.20 0.00
N PRO A 226 13.51 13.73 -0.86
CA PRO A 226 13.53 14.20 -2.24
C PRO A 226 12.17 13.93 -2.88
N SER A 227 11.65 14.92 -3.54
CA SER A 227 10.49 14.86 -4.42
C SER A 227 10.53 13.71 -5.43
N ASP A 228 11.71 13.17 -5.66
CA ASP A 228 11.95 12.01 -6.50
C ASP A 228 11.28 10.73 -6.03
N MET A 229 10.93 10.60 -4.75
CA MET A 229 10.26 9.41 -4.26
C MET A 229 8.89 9.19 -4.91
N LEU A 230 8.11 10.24 -5.10
CA LEU A 230 6.84 10.12 -5.82
C LEU A 230 7.03 9.93 -7.31
N SER A 231 8.14 10.44 -7.88
CA SER A 231 8.48 10.18 -9.27
C SER A 231 9.08 8.81 -9.50
N LEU A 232 9.65 8.20 -8.46
CA LEU A 232 10.16 6.82 -8.45
C LEU A 232 9.06 5.80 -8.16
N SER A 233 7.99 6.21 -7.49
CA SER A 233 6.93 5.28 -7.12
C SER A 233 6.15 4.82 -8.36
N TYR A 234 5.81 3.56 -8.38
CA TYR A 234 4.91 2.96 -9.36
C TYR A 234 3.46 3.47 -9.21
N TYR A 235 3.24 4.40 -8.29
CA TYR A 235 1.93 4.96 -8.03
C TYR A 235 1.46 5.90 -9.13
N VAL A 236 0.21 5.71 -9.49
CA VAL A 236 -0.54 6.70 -10.23
C VAL A 236 -1.41 7.45 -9.23
N TRP A 237 -1.15 8.73 -9.02
CA TRP A 237 -1.86 9.53 -8.02
C TRP A 237 -3.37 9.49 -8.19
N GLU A 238 -3.82 9.43 -9.41
CA GLU A 238 -5.23 9.35 -9.80
C GLU A 238 -5.88 8.03 -9.38
N GLU A 239 -5.07 6.99 -9.14
CA GLU A 239 -5.54 5.69 -8.70
C GLU A 239 -5.58 5.51 -7.18
N ARG A 240 -5.24 6.55 -6.42
CA ARG A 240 -5.29 6.50 -4.96
C ARG A 240 -6.68 6.17 -4.44
N ILE A 241 -6.71 5.43 -3.37
CA ILE A 241 -7.90 5.15 -2.59
C ILE A 241 -7.90 6.10 -1.41
N ARG A 242 -9.01 6.79 -1.20
CA ARG A 242 -9.19 7.68 -0.07
C ARG A 242 -10.23 7.11 0.86
N PHE A 243 -9.88 7.05 2.14
CA PHE A 243 -10.85 6.86 3.19
C PHE A 243 -11.07 8.22 3.87
N PRO A 244 -12.29 8.76 3.81
CA PRO A 244 -12.60 9.97 4.54
C PRO A 244 -12.40 9.71 6.03
N VAL A 245 -11.76 10.64 6.70
CA VAL A 245 -11.59 10.54 8.14
C VAL A 245 -12.92 10.79 8.82
N PHE A 246 -13.37 9.83 9.60
CA PHE A 246 -14.63 9.91 10.34
C PHE A 246 -14.46 10.82 11.54
N GLU A 247 -14.90 12.05 11.38
CA GLU A 247 -14.55 13.12 12.28
C GLU A 247 -15.11 13.01 13.70
N TYR A 248 -16.27 12.41 13.86
CA TYR A 248 -16.98 12.63 15.11
C TYR A 248 -17.29 11.38 15.91
N GLU A 249 -17.43 10.26 15.24
CA GLU A 249 -17.88 9.04 15.90
C GLU A 249 -16.71 8.12 16.28
N THR A 250 -15.71 8.02 15.42
CA THR A 250 -14.55 7.16 15.67
C THR A 250 -13.32 7.91 16.14
N THR A 251 -13.15 9.19 15.75
CA THR A 251 -12.00 9.99 16.15
C THR A 251 -12.23 10.83 17.41
N GLY A 252 -13.46 11.02 17.86
CA GLY A 252 -13.77 11.67 19.13
C GLY A 252 -14.05 13.17 19.07
N GLY A 253 -14.28 13.75 17.88
CA GLY A 253 -14.86 15.10 17.72
C GLY A 253 -13.90 16.19 17.25
N ARG A 254 -14.42 17.40 17.19
CA ARG A 254 -13.81 18.61 16.59
C ARG A 254 -12.49 19.06 17.18
N PHE A 255 -12.15 18.63 18.38
CA PHE A 255 -10.96 19.12 19.05
C PHE A 255 -9.82 18.16 18.85
N LEU A 256 -8.70 18.63 18.35
CA LEU A 256 -7.48 17.85 18.14
C LEU A 256 -7.11 16.99 19.37
N ARG A 257 -7.27 17.55 20.58
CA ARG A 257 -7.02 16.81 21.83
C ARG A 257 -7.94 15.60 22.06
N ARG A 258 -9.07 15.51 21.36
CA ARG A 258 -10.03 14.39 21.42
C ARG A 258 -9.87 13.44 20.26
N ASP A 259 -9.21 13.87 19.19
CA ASP A 259 -8.95 13.03 18.03
C ASP A 259 -8.11 11.82 18.45
N VAL A 260 -8.56 10.63 18.10
CA VAL A 260 -7.91 9.39 18.52
C VAL A 260 -6.50 9.28 17.96
N ARG A 261 -6.26 9.77 16.74
CA ARG A 261 -4.92 9.76 16.10
C ARG A 261 -3.96 10.65 16.88
N CYS A 262 -4.40 11.87 17.22
CA CYS A 262 -3.60 12.78 18.04
C CYS A 262 -3.29 12.18 19.41
N ARG A 263 -4.26 11.50 20.02
CA ARG A 263 -4.07 10.84 21.31
C ARG A 263 -3.12 9.64 21.21
N ALA A 264 -3.20 8.88 20.12
CA ALA A 264 -2.30 7.78 19.84
C ALA A 264 -0.87 8.27 19.58
N LEU A 265 -0.68 9.27 18.72
CA LEU A 265 0.64 9.90 18.49
C LEU A 265 1.26 10.46 19.78
N LYS A 266 0.44 11.00 20.67
CA LYS A 266 0.91 11.48 21.98
C LYS A 266 1.36 10.37 22.94
N GLN A 267 1.07 9.11 22.67
CA GLN A 267 1.65 8.00 23.43
C GLN A 267 3.14 7.85 23.12
N HIS A 268 3.55 8.10 21.88
CA HIS A 268 4.93 8.02 21.41
C HIS A 268 5.77 9.24 21.86
N ARG A 269 5.82 9.46 23.16
CA ARG A 269 6.47 10.64 23.78
C ARG A 269 7.97 10.66 23.60
N SER A 270 8.59 9.49 23.67
CA SER A 270 10.04 9.37 23.54
C SER A 270 10.56 9.87 22.19
N GLN A 271 9.72 9.83 21.16
CA GLN A 271 10.06 10.18 19.79
C GLN A 271 9.56 11.58 19.39
N GLY A 272 8.71 12.20 20.20
CA GLY A 272 8.06 13.44 19.81
C GLY A 272 7.12 13.29 18.60
N ALA A 273 6.60 12.08 18.35
CA ALA A 273 5.85 11.72 17.13
C ALA A 273 4.68 12.68 16.82
N ALA A 274 4.05 13.22 17.85
CA ALA A 274 2.98 14.21 17.66
C ALA A 274 3.44 15.50 16.95
N LEU A 275 4.72 15.82 16.99
CA LEU A 275 5.28 17.00 16.31
C LEU A 275 5.57 16.72 14.85
N HIS A 276 5.94 15.47 14.53
CA HIS A 276 6.29 15.08 13.17
C HIS A 276 5.09 14.74 12.30
N ALA A 277 3.98 14.35 12.91
CA ALA A 277 2.81 13.84 12.21
C ALA A 277 1.62 14.81 12.18
N GLU A 278 1.82 16.08 12.51
CA GLU A 278 0.74 17.07 12.55
C GLU A 278 -0.03 17.20 11.23
N GLY A 279 0.68 17.13 10.10
CA GLY A 279 0.08 17.20 8.78
C GLY A 279 -0.89 16.05 8.46
N ILE A 280 -0.67 14.86 9.04
CA ILE A 280 -1.52 13.68 8.83
C ILE A 280 -2.90 13.85 9.47
N LEU A 281 -2.97 14.58 10.56
CA LEU A 281 -4.20 14.70 11.35
C LEU A 281 -5.33 15.39 10.60
N ASN A 282 -5.01 16.17 9.59
CA ASN A 282 -5.98 16.90 8.76
C ASN A 282 -6.18 16.31 7.36
N GLY A 283 -5.47 15.26 7.03
CA GLY A 283 -5.58 14.58 5.75
C GLY A 283 -6.57 13.43 5.76
N ASP A 284 -7.05 13.07 4.58
CA ASP A 284 -7.67 11.77 4.39
C ASP A 284 -6.61 10.66 4.49
N ALA A 285 -7.03 9.46 4.86
CA ALA A 285 -6.18 8.30 4.69
C ALA A 285 -6.07 7.97 3.19
N VAL A 286 -4.86 8.02 2.66
CA VAL A 286 -4.56 7.77 1.24
C VAL A 286 -3.78 6.48 1.11
N TYR A 287 -4.27 5.61 0.26
CA TYR A 287 -3.68 4.31 -0.01
C TYR A 287 -3.58 4.05 -1.50
N PHE A 288 -2.68 3.14 -1.84
CA PHE A 288 -2.60 2.55 -3.17
C PHE A 288 -2.85 1.05 -3.03
N GLN A 289 -3.78 0.56 -3.84
CA GLN A 289 -4.14 -0.85 -3.79
C GLN A 289 -3.08 -1.70 -4.50
N HIS A 290 -2.53 -2.67 -3.78
CA HIS A 290 -1.82 -3.79 -4.36
C HIS A 290 -2.84 -4.88 -4.70
N ARG A 291 -3.10 -5.10 -5.97
CA ARG A 291 -4.12 -6.06 -6.40
C ARG A 291 -3.64 -7.48 -6.18
N THR A 292 -4.50 -8.29 -5.57
CA THR A 292 -4.22 -9.71 -5.26
C THR A 292 -4.85 -10.68 -6.24
N ASP A 293 -5.49 -10.18 -7.30
CA ASP A 293 -6.13 -10.96 -8.35
C ASP A 293 -5.31 -11.01 -9.66
N ASN A 294 -3.98 -10.88 -9.55
CA ASN A 294 -3.07 -10.99 -10.67
C ASN A 294 -3.06 -12.42 -11.24
N LEU A 295 -3.45 -12.56 -12.49
CA LEU A 295 -3.49 -13.83 -13.18
C LEU A 295 -2.10 -14.43 -13.44
N ALA A 296 -1.05 -13.61 -13.45
CA ALA A 296 0.32 -14.07 -13.62
C ALA A 296 0.74 -15.08 -12.55
N TYR A 297 0.22 -14.96 -11.33
CA TYR A 297 0.54 -15.89 -10.23
C TYR A 297 0.09 -17.33 -10.49
N THR A 298 -0.83 -17.55 -11.41
CA THR A 298 -1.29 -18.89 -11.78
C THR A 298 -0.76 -19.36 -13.13
N ALA A 299 -0.03 -18.51 -13.84
CA ALA A 299 0.51 -18.83 -15.14
C ALA A 299 1.78 -19.71 -15.04
N SER A 300 1.98 -20.56 -16.02
CA SER A 300 3.29 -21.19 -16.26
C SER A 300 4.17 -20.21 -17.01
N LEU A 301 5.37 -19.98 -16.50
CA LEU A 301 6.32 -19.04 -17.07
C LEU A 301 7.34 -19.76 -17.95
N TRP A 302 7.68 -19.13 -19.06
CA TRP A 302 8.77 -19.53 -19.93
C TRP A 302 9.53 -18.28 -20.38
N ALA A 303 10.84 -18.37 -20.49
CA ALA A 303 11.65 -17.33 -21.10
C ALA A 303 12.65 -17.92 -22.08
N SER A 304 13.05 -17.14 -23.09
CA SER A 304 14.08 -17.54 -24.05
C SER A 304 15.44 -17.68 -23.36
N SER A 305 15.69 -16.90 -22.33
CA SER A 305 16.84 -16.95 -21.42
C SER A 305 16.57 -16.19 -20.15
N GLY A 306 17.44 -16.36 -19.15
CA GLY A 306 17.24 -15.78 -17.81
C GLY A 306 16.16 -16.51 -17.01
N ASP A 307 16.05 -16.19 -15.73
CA ASP A 307 14.99 -16.72 -14.87
C ASP A 307 13.71 -15.88 -15.03
N PRO A 308 12.59 -16.45 -15.49
CA PRO A 308 11.34 -15.71 -15.64
C PRO A 308 10.61 -15.45 -14.32
N ALA A 309 10.95 -16.14 -13.22
CA ALA A 309 10.20 -16.08 -11.97
C ALA A 309 10.07 -14.65 -11.40
N PRO A 310 11.09 -13.78 -11.44
CA PRO A 310 10.97 -12.40 -10.96
C PRO A 310 9.86 -11.59 -11.62
N ALA A 311 9.51 -11.90 -12.87
CA ALA A 311 8.47 -11.15 -13.57
C ALA A 311 7.03 -11.43 -13.08
N ALA A 312 6.86 -12.33 -12.09
CA ALA A 312 5.55 -12.66 -11.52
C ALA A 312 5.66 -13.09 -10.05
N ASP A 313 6.53 -12.47 -9.29
CA ASP A 313 6.76 -12.81 -7.88
C ASP A 313 6.16 -11.80 -6.89
N GLY A 314 5.49 -10.79 -7.39
CA GLY A 314 4.82 -9.76 -6.60
C GLY A 314 5.72 -8.60 -6.20
N ARG A 315 7.00 -8.61 -6.56
CA ARG A 315 7.94 -7.53 -6.28
C ARG A 315 8.00 -6.56 -7.45
N TYR A 316 7.86 -5.29 -7.17
CA TYR A 316 7.97 -4.23 -8.19
C TYR A 316 9.36 -3.58 -8.20
N TYR A 317 10.16 -3.80 -7.17
CA TYR A 317 11.52 -3.28 -7.01
C TYR A 317 12.26 -4.07 -5.94
N ASP A 318 13.58 -3.95 -5.91
CA ASP A 318 14.43 -4.50 -4.84
C ASP A 318 14.96 -3.39 -3.93
N ILE A 319 15.50 -3.78 -2.77
CA ILE A 319 16.08 -2.89 -1.79
C ILE A 319 17.34 -2.22 -2.32
N ALA A 320 18.09 -2.96 -3.12
CA ALA A 320 19.36 -2.53 -3.63
C ALA A 320 19.17 -1.45 -4.68
N ASP A 321 18.76 -0.24 -4.32
CA ASP A 321 19.23 0.69 -5.18
C ASP A 321 18.37 1.54 -6.07
N ILE A 322 17.80 2.47 -5.42
CA ILE A 322 17.42 3.66 -6.13
C ILE A 322 18.64 4.57 -6.35
N ASP A 323 19.67 4.45 -5.52
CA ASP A 323 20.72 5.46 -5.37
C ASP A 323 22.15 4.97 -5.67
N GLU A 324 22.40 3.70 -5.98
CA GLU A 324 23.76 3.18 -6.15
C GLU A 324 24.03 2.71 -7.57
N GLU A 325 25.03 3.34 -8.19
CA GLU A 325 25.51 3.03 -9.54
C GLU A 325 26.01 1.59 -9.69
N ASP A 326 26.43 0.97 -8.60
CA ASP A 326 27.07 -0.34 -8.56
C ASP A 326 26.23 -1.42 -7.86
N ALA A 327 24.97 -1.13 -7.53
CA ALA A 327 24.13 -2.14 -6.92
C ALA A 327 23.91 -3.34 -7.86
N PRO A 328 24.05 -4.55 -7.36
CA PRO A 328 23.82 -5.72 -8.18
C PRO A 328 22.42 -5.62 -8.77
N PHE A 329 22.33 -5.81 -10.05
CA PHE A 329 21.08 -5.89 -10.81
C PHE A 329 20.17 -6.89 -10.09
N GLY A 330 19.10 -6.37 -9.54
CA GLY A 330 18.36 -7.07 -8.50
C GLY A 330 17.85 -8.43 -8.92
N GLU A 331 17.78 -9.32 -7.97
CA GLU A 331 17.09 -10.61 -8.09
C GLU A 331 15.60 -10.46 -8.42
N CYS A 332 15.09 -9.21 -8.50
CA CYS A 332 13.70 -8.89 -8.74
C CYS A 332 13.36 -8.56 -10.21
N LEU A 333 14.27 -8.82 -11.14
CA LEU A 333 14.05 -8.54 -12.57
C LEU A 333 14.25 -9.78 -13.41
N TRP A 334 13.35 -10.00 -14.38
CA TRP A 334 13.70 -10.81 -15.53
C TRP A 334 14.45 -9.94 -16.52
N ALA A 335 15.65 -10.37 -16.88
CA ALA A 335 16.41 -9.85 -17.98
C ALA A 335 16.93 -11.02 -18.82
N PRO A 336 16.84 -10.94 -20.15
CA PRO A 336 17.41 -11.98 -20.99
C PRO A 336 18.94 -11.96 -20.93
N ALA A 337 19.57 -13.12 -21.12
CA ALA A 337 21.00 -13.24 -21.16
C ALA A 337 21.61 -12.48 -22.37
N ASP A 338 22.84 -12.07 -22.24
CA ASP A 338 23.59 -11.47 -23.34
C ASP A 338 23.66 -12.43 -24.53
N GLY A 339 23.36 -11.90 -25.72
CA GLY A 339 23.33 -12.68 -26.96
C GLY A 339 22.02 -13.45 -27.21
N ASP A 340 21.02 -13.31 -26.38
CA ASP A 340 19.68 -13.85 -26.68
C ASP A 340 18.98 -12.96 -27.72
N ASP A 341 18.84 -13.50 -28.95
CA ASP A 341 18.14 -12.80 -30.03
C ASP A 341 16.61 -12.82 -29.85
N ALA A 342 16.05 -13.76 -29.11
CA ALA A 342 14.61 -13.89 -28.93
C ALA A 342 14.06 -12.95 -27.87
N ARG A 343 14.81 -12.72 -26.79
CA ARG A 343 14.50 -11.79 -25.69
C ARG A 343 13.03 -11.80 -25.25
N SER A 344 12.50 -13.00 -25.06
CA SER A 344 11.06 -13.20 -24.87
C SER A 344 10.74 -13.91 -23.56
N ILE A 345 9.64 -13.49 -22.93
CA ILE A 345 9.03 -14.16 -21.80
C ILE A 345 7.55 -14.41 -22.10
N ALA A 346 7.04 -15.59 -21.73
CA ALA A 346 5.66 -15.98 -21.95
C ALA A 346 4.98 -16.44 -20.67
N PHE A 347 3.71 -16.10 -20.54
CA PHE A 347 2.81 -16.45 -19.46
C PHE A 347 1.67 -17.29 -20.03
N THR A 348 1.68 -18.60 -19.77
CA THR A 348 0.64 -19.53 -20.22
C THR A 348 -0.32 -19.81 -19.08
N PHE A 349 -1.57 -19.36 -19.23
CA PHE A 349 -2.60 -19.57 -18.22
C PHE A 349 -3.11 -21.03 -18.21
N PRO A 350 -3.48 -21.58 -17.04
CA PRO A 350 -3.94 -22.97 -16.93
C PRO A 350 -5.22 -23.25 -17.74
N THR A 351 -6.05 -22.23 -17.92
CA THR A 351 -7.24 -22.26 -18.78
C THR A 351 -7.32 -21.01 -19.62
N GLU A 352 -8.11 -21.02 -20.68
CA GLU A 352 -8.44 -19.80 -21.40
C GLU A 352 -9.09 -18.78 -20.44
N THR A 353 -8.50 -17.60 -20.35
CA THR A 353 -8.79 -16.62 -19.32
C THR A 353 -9.18 -15.28 -19.95
N GLU A 354 -10.15 -14.59 -19.37
CA GLU A 354 -10.45 -13.23 -19.77
C GLU A 354 -9.35 -12.28 -19.32
N LEU A 355 -8.86 -11.46 -20.26
CA LEU A 355 -7.90 -10.41 -20.04
C LEU A 355 -8.53 -9.06 -20.38
N ARG A 356 -8.50 -8.13 -19.44
CA ARG A 356 -9.06 -6.79 -19.59
C ARG A 356 -8.03 -5.69 -19.39
N LEU A 357 -7.08 -5.94 -18.48
CA LEU A 357 -6.08 -4.97 -18.08
C LEU A 357 -4.72 -5.68 -17.94
N MET A 358 -3.67 -5.04 -18.45
CA MET A 358 -2.29 -5.44 -18.24
C MET A 358 -1.50 -4.30 -17.64
N ARG A 359 -0.63 -4.63 -16.69
CA ARG A 359 0.36 -3.71 -16.15
C ARG A 359 1.72 -4.39 -16.21
N ILE A 360 2.68 -3.73 -16.80
CA ILE A 360 4.04 -4.23 -16.96
C ILE A 360 4.97 -3.22 -16.37
N TYR A 361 5.75 -3.63 -15.40
CA TYR A 361 6.67 -2.80 -14.63
C TYR A 361 8.11 -3.08 -15.10
N GLY A 362 8.82 -2.03 -15.47
CA GLY A 362 10.25 -2.11 -15.74
C GLY A 362 11.06 -1.88 -14.46
N ASN A 363 12.37 -1.88 -14.62
CA ASN A 363 13.28 -1.55 -13.53
C ASN A 363 13.07 -0.10 -13.03
N ILE A 364 13.32 0.08 -11.75
CA ILE A 364 13.21 1.40 -11.10
C ILE A 364 14.45 2.27 -11.36
N GLY A 365 15.61 1.66 -11.59
CA GLY A 365 16.88 2.33 -11.85
C GLY A 365 16.87 3.20 -13.10
N THR A 366 17.85 4.09 -13.20
CA THR A 366 17.97 5.07 -14.29
C THR A 366 18.95 4.68 -15.39
N TYR A 367 19.71 3.59 -15.20
CA TYR A 367 20.82 3.19 -16.09
C TYR A 367 20.41 2.51 -17.38
N GLY A 368 19.18 2.07 -17.44
CA GLY A 368 18.65 1.45 -18.65
C GLY A 368 17.14 1.30 -18.58
N ARG A 369 16.53 1.03 -19.72
CA ARG A 369 15.09 0.78 -19.84
C ARG A 369 14.74 0.08 -21.14
N ILE A 370 13.62 -0.61 -21.13
CA ILE A 370 13.03 -1.16 -22.34
C ILE A 370 12.27 -0.05 -23.07
N THR A 371 12.73 0.28 -24.28
CA THR A 371 12.13 1.36 -25.09
C THR A 371 11.18 0.81 -26.17
N ALA A 372 11.22 -0.50 -26.47
CA ALA A 372 10.25 -1.15 -27.32
C ALA A 372 10.00 -2.59 -26.83
N LEU A 373 8.83 -2.82 -26.26
CA LEU A 373 8.31 -4.10 -25.82
C LEU A 373 7.13 -4.49 -26.70
N ARG A 374 7.25 -5.55 -27.46
CA ARG A 374 6.16 -6.12 -28.24
C ARG A 374 5.35 -7.06 -27.38
N ILE A 375 4.04 -6.89 -27.39
CA ILE A 375 3.10 -7.69 -26.63
C ILE A 375 2.23 -8.47 -27.59
N SER A 376 2.13 -9.77 -27.37
CA SER A 376 1.30 -10.67 -28.17
C SER A 376 0.39 -11.51 -27.28
N CYS A 377 -0.84 -11.75 -27.73
CA CYS A 377 -1.80 -12.65 -27.11
C CYS A 377 -2.11 -13.77 -28.09
N ASP A 378 -1.87 -15.02 -27.69
CA ASP A 378 -2.04 -16.22 -28.54
C ASP A 378 -1.36 -16.07 -29.92
N GLY A 379 -0.14 -15.53 -29.91
CA GLY A 379 0.65 -15.28 -31.11
C GLY A 379 0.25 -14.05 -31.93
N VAL A 380 -0.83 -13.38 -31.58
CA VAL A 380 -1.29 -12.16 -32.27
C VAL A 380 -0.72 -10.91 -31.56
N CYS A 381 0.09 -10.13 -32.26
CA CYS A 381 0.64 -8.89 -31.73
C CYS A 381 -0.49 -7.89 -31.47
N ILE A 382 -0.53 -7.35 -30.25
CA ILE A 382 -1.49 -6.32 -29.83
C ILE A 382 -0.87 -4.94 -29.72
N GLY A 383 0.44 -4.84 -29.81
CA GLY A 383 1.14 -3.55 -29.81
C GLY A 383 2.62 -3.67 -29.48
N THR A 384 3.33 -2.57 -29.72
CA THR A 384 4.71 -2.37 -29.26
C THR A 384 4.77 -1.05 -28.50
N HIS A 385 5.28 -1.10 -27.27
CA HIS A 385 5.23 0.00 -26.32
C HIS A 385 6.57 0.20 -25.64
N ALA A 386 6.89 1.44 -25.25
CA ALA A 386 7.99 1.71 -24.34
C ALA A 386 7.52 1.48 -22.91
N LEU A 387 8.36 0.89 -22.07
CA LEU A 387 8.09 0.90 -20.63
C LEU A 387 8.32 2.30 -20.08
N PRO A 388 7.42 2.81 -19.25
CA PRO A 388 7.64 4.08 -18.57
C PRO A 388 8.89 4.01 -17.68
N PRO A 389 9.59 5.12 -17.47
CA PRO A 389 10.78 5.16 -16.63
C PRO A 389 10.43 4.97 -15.15
N ARG A 390 11.44 4.61 -14.36
CA ARG A 390 11.42 4.63 -12.91
C ARG A 390 10.31 3.75 -12.28
N GLY A 391 10.17 2.52 -12.78
CA GLY A 391 9.26 1.54 -12.21
C GLY A 391 7.76 1.83 -12.39
N ARG A 392 7.39 2.85 -13.17
CA ARG A 392 5.98 3.09 -13.48
C ARG A 392 5.46 2.00 -14.41
N ALA A 393 4.23 1.59 -14.18
CA ALA A 393 3.60 0.59 -15.03
C ALA A 393 3.29 1.11 -16.45
N LEU A 394 3.63 0.33 -17.46
CA LEU A 394 2.91 0.38 -18.72
C LEU A 394 1.52 -0.20 -18.47
N THR A 395 0.48 0.62 -18.55
CA THR A 395 -0.90 0.20 -18.32
C THR A 395 -1.64 0.12 -19.66
N LEU A 396 -2.10 -1.06 -20.01
CA LEU A 396 -2.85 -1.31 -21.23
C LEU A 396 -4.25 -1.82 -20.87
N THR A 397 -5.24 -1.03 -21.21
CA THR A 397 -6.65 -1.41 -21.08
C THR A 397 -7.16 -1.86 -22.43
N LEU A 398 -7.66 -3.08 -22.52
CA LEU A 398 -8.30 -3.57 -23.73
C LEU A 398 -9.73 -2.97 -23.83
N ASP A 399 -10.16 -2.61 -25.04
CA ASP A 399 -11.48 -2.02 -25.26
C ASP A 399 -12.63 -2.94 -24.84
N ALA A 400 -12.41 -4.25 -25.03
CA ALA A 400 -13.29 -5.31 -24.54
C ALA A 400 -12.46 -6.43 -23.91
N PRO A 401 -13.00 -7.22 -22.96
CA PRO A 401 -12.35 -8.40 -22.48
C PRO A 401 -11.99 -9.34 -23.62
N ARG A 402 -10.76 -9.85 -23.61
CA ARG A 402 -10.27 -10.80 -24.60
C ARG A 402 -9.96 -12.13 -23.93
N ARG A 403 -10.45 -13.21 -24.49
CA ARG A 403 -10.07 -14.56 -24.03
C ARG A 403 -8.70 -14.91 -24.60
N VAL A 404 -7.80 -15.30 -23.72
CA VAL A 404 -6.40 -15.60 -24.05
C VAL A 404 -5.92 -16.83 -23.31
N ARG A 405 -5.04 -17.59 -23.95
CA ARG A 405 -4.33 -18.70 -23.32
C ARG A 405 -2.91 -18.31 -22.96
N GLU A 406 -2.31 -17.41 -23.73
CA GLU A 406 -0.92 -17.00 -23.56
C GLU A 406 -0.76 -15.49 -23.77
N VAL A 407 0.08 -14.88 -22.94
CA VAL A 407 0.65 -13.56 -23.19
C VAL A 407 2.14 -13.69 -23.34
N CYS A 408 2.69 -13.22 -24.46
CA CYS A 408 4.12 -13.20 -24.73
C CYS A 408 4.62 -11.76 -24.86
N LEU A 409 5.72 -11.47 -24.17
CA LEU A 409 6.42 -10.18 -24.19
C LEU A 409 7.78 -10.39 -24.84
N THR A 410 8.11 -9.58 -25.86
CA THR A 410 9.41 -9.62 -26.54
C THR A 410 10.07 -8.26 -26.49
N VAL A 411 11.28 -8.17 -25.94
CA VAL A 411 12.06 -6.95 -25.92
C VAL A 411 12.66 -6.70 -27.28
N VAL A 412 12.08 -5.76 -28.00
CA VAL A 412 12.54 -5.38 -29.35
C VAL A 412 13.73 -4.43 -29.26
N HIS A 413 13.68 -3.49 -28.29
CA HIS A 413 14.76 -2.54 -28.09
C HIS A 413 14.84 -2.13 -26.62
N ALA A 414 16.06 -2.00 -26.13
CA ALA A 414 16.36 -1.47 -24.80
C ALA A 414 17.58 -0.55 -24.88
N GLU A 415 17.65 0.42 -24.00
CA GLU A 415 18.74 1.38 -23.86
C GLU A 415 19.44 1.19 -22.51
N GLY A 416 20.74 1.49 -22.46
CA GLY A 416 21.53 1.40 -21.25
C GLY A 416 21.93 -0.03 -20.89
N THR A 417 22.44 -0.20 -19.67
CA THR A 417 23.10 -1.46 -19.25
C THR A 417 22.25 -2.31 -18.32
N HIS A 418 21.36 -1.69 -17.53
CA HIS A 418 20.56 -2.37 -16.51
C HIS A 418 19.07 -2.17 -16.79
N TRP A 419 18.48 -3.08 -17.49
CA TRP A 419 17.07 -3.07 -17.82
C TRP A 419 16.45 -4.46 -17.68
N GLY A 420 15.17 -4.50 -17.37
CA GLY A 420 14.44 -5.75 -17.22
C GLY A 420 12.96 -5.50 -16.96
N ILE A 421 12.24 -6.58 -16.74
CA ILE A 421 10.84 -6.60 -16.32
C ILE A 421 10.80 -7.00 -14.85
N ALA A 422 10.28 -6.12 -14.00
CA ALA A 422 10.16 -6.35 -12.58
C ALA A 422 8.91 -7.15 -12.24
N GLU A 423 7.77 -6.79 -12.83
CA GLU A 423 6.51 -7.49 -12.58
C GLU A 423 5.59 -7.36 -13.78
N CYS A 424 4.86 -8.43 -14.06
CA CYS A 424 3.75 -8.46 -14.99
C CYS A 424 2.46 -8.76 -14.25
N ALA A 425 1.49 -7.89 -14.40
CA ALA A 425 0.19 -8.08 -13.79
C ALA A 425 -0.92 -8.10 -14.86
N PHE A 426 -1.67 -9.18 -14.86
CA PHE A 426 -2.76 -9.43 -15.80
C PHE A 426 -4.07 -9.56 -15.03
N PHE A 427 -5.11 -8.86 -15.48
CA PHE A 427 -6.38 -8.82 -14.77
C PHE A 427 -7.56 -9.05 -15.72
N SER A 428 -8.55 -9.79 -15.24
CA SER A 428 -9.79 -10.03 -15.97
C SER A 428 -10.76 -8.86 -15.93
N SER A 429 -10.53 -7.89 -15.04
CA SER A 429 -11.38 -6.71 -14.86
C SER A 429 -10.53 -5.48 -14.59
N LEU A 430 -11.12 -4.29 -14.82
CA LEU A 430 -10.46 -3.02 -14.48
C LEU A 430 -10.21 -2.89 -12.98
N TRP A 431 -11.02 -3.54 -12.17
CA TRP A 431 -11.02 -3.44 -10.72
C TRP A 431 -10.93 -4.81 -10.07
N GLN A 432 -10.28 -4.87 -8.91
CA GLN A 432 -10.23 -6.12 -8.15
C GLN A 432 -11.64 -6.51 -7.69
N THR A 433 -12.00 -7.78 -7.92
CA THR A 433 -13.25 -8.36 -7.45
C THR A 433 -13.01 -9.12 -6.13
N GLY A 434 -14.07 -9.27 -5.33
CA GLY A 434 -14.02 -10.07 -4.10
C GLY A 434 -13.46 -9.36 -2.86
N VAL A 435 -13.28 -8.05 -2.91
CA VAL A 435 -12.79 -7.25 -1.76
C VAL A 435 -13.94 -6.90 -0.82
N LEU A 436 -13.66 -6.85 0.49
CA LEU A 436 -14.69 -6.77 1.52
C LEU A 436 -15.33 -5.40 1.72
N LEU A 437 -14.66 -4.32 1.36
CA LEU A 437 -15.12 -2.99 1.71
C LEU A 437 -15.58 -2.22 0.49
N PRO A 438 -16.73 -1.56 0.56
CA PRO A 438 -17.04 -0.50 -0.38
C PRO A 438 -16.11 0.66 -0.10
N PHE A 439 -15.38 1.08 -1.09
CA PHE A 439 -14.62 2.30 -1.04
C PHE A 439 -14.91 3.14 -2.27
N ILE A 440 -14.77 4.44 -2.12
CA ILE A 440 -14.88 5.35 -3.24
C ILE A 440 -13.50 5.58 -3.78
N LYS A 441 -13.27 5.16 -5.02
CA LYS A 441 -12.11 5.58 -5.78
C LYS A 441 -12.46 6.91 -6.43
N ILE A 442 -11.68 7.93 -6.12
CA ILE A 442 -11.82 9.23 -6.77
C ILE A 442 -10.76 9.33 -7.85
N GLU A 443 -11.21 9.29 -9.10
CA GLU A 443 -10.38 9.65 -10.22
C GLU A 443 -10.65 11.12 -10.54
N SER A 444 -9.66 11.95 -10.36
CA SER A 444 -9.72 13.33 -10.83
C SER A 444 -8.79 13.49 -12.03
N GLY A 445 -9.28 14.09 -13.08
CA GLY A 445 -8.46 14.49 -14.23
C GLY A 445 -7.50 15.64 -13.92
N GLY A 446 -7.31 15.98 -12.65
CA GLY A 446 -6.43 17.01 -12.15
C GLY A 446 -6.21 16.85 -10.65
N ASP A 447 -5.20 17.50 -10.13
CA ASP A 447 -4.95 17.53 -8.70
C ASP A 447 -6.14 18.11 -7.96
N PHE A 448 -6.62 17.42 -6.93
CA PHE A 448 -7.50 17.98 -5.94
C PHE A 448 -6.68 18.92 -5.06
N LEU A 449 -6.34 20.06 -5.63
CA LEU A 449 -5.90 21.18 -4.84
C LEU A 449 -7.15 21.91 -4.36
N TYR A 450 -7.63 21.57 -3.19
CA TYR A 450 -8.38 22.53 -2.44
C TYR A 450 -7.37 23.48 -1.81
N ASP A 451 -6.98 24.49 -2.56
CA ASP A 451 -6.39 25.67 -1.97
C ASP A 451 -7.51 26.40 -1.23
N TYR A 452 -7.33 26.56 0.08
CA TYR A 452 -8.26 27.30 0.92
C TYR A 452 -8.55 28.71 0.38
N TRP A 453 -7.56 29.27 -0.33
CA TRP A 453 -7.60 30.65 -0.84
C TRP A 453 -8.04 30.74 -2.29
N THR A 454 -7.86 29.71 -3.07
CA THR A 454 -8.14 29.70 -4.49
C THR A 454 -8.84 28.38 -4.89
N PRO A 455 -10.13 28.22 -4.57
CA PRO A 455 -10.85 27.03 -4.98
C PRO A 455 -10.82 26.94 -6.52
N PRO A 456 -10.56 25.75 -7.09
CA PRO A 456 -10.59 25.56 -8.54
C PRO A 456 -11.96 25.95 -9.07
N ALA A 457 -11.98 26.73 -10.14
CA ALA A 457 -13.23 27.21 -10.75
C ALA A 457 -14.12 26.07 -11.22
N GLN A 458 -13.54 24.95 -11.63
CA GLN A 458 -14.26 23.70 -11.96
C GLN A 458 -13.31 22.51 -11.82
N THR A 459 -13.74 21.47 -11.13
CA THR A 459 -13.07 20.17 -11.11
C THR A 459 -14.05 19.10 -11.54
N LYS A 460 -13.72 18.39 -12.62
CA LYS A 460 -14.51 17.22 -13.02
C LYS A 460 -14.03 16.02 -12.20
N LEU A 461 -14.92 15.52 -11.36
CA LEU A 461 -14.72 14.31 -10.60
C LEU A 461 -15.34 13.13 -11.35
N VAL A 462 -14.55 12.09 -11.53
CA VAL A 462 -15.08 10.77 -11.88
C VAL A 462 -15.04 9.95 -10.60
N LEU A 463 -16.22 9.62 -10.08
CA LEU A 463 -16.39 8.87 -8.87
C LEU A 463 -16.76 7.43 -9.23
N HIS A 464 -15.99 6.47 -8.75
CA HIS A 464 -16.30 5.05 -8.89
C HIS A 464 -16.60 4.48 -7.50
N ALA A 465 -17.79 3.92 -7.34
CA ALA A 465 -18.15 3.22 -6.12
C ALA A 465 -17.94 1.72 -6.29
N TYR A 466 -17.40 1.09 -5.26
CA TYR A 466 -17.19 -0.34 -5.20
C TYR A 466 -17.92 -0.91 -4.01
N ARG A 467 -18.58 -2.01 -4.22
CA ARG A 467 -19.17 -2.80 -3.15
C ARG A 467 -18.46 -4.15 -3.11
N TYR A 468 -17.76 -4.43 -2.02
CA TYR A 468 -16.95 -5.66 -1.89
C TYR A 468 -15.95 -5.86 -3.05
N GLY A 469 -15.38 -4.76 -3.55
CA GLY A 469 -14.45 -4.79 -4.67
C GLY A 469 -15.05 -5.03 -6.05
N VAL A 470 -16.36 -5.16 -6.13
CA VAL A 470 -17.05 -5.15 -7.42
C VAL A 470 -17.47 -3.72 -7.75
N ALA A 471 -17.07 -3.24 -8.92
CA ALA A 471 -17.52 -1.94 -9.38
C ALA A 471 -19.04 -1.90 -9.42
N GLU A 472 -19.65 -0.90 -8.77
CA GLU A 472 -21.07 -0.71 -8.81
C GLU A 472 -21.47 -0.19 -10.18
N THR A 473 -22.16 -1.00 -10.97
CA THR A 473 -22.58 -0.67 -12.34
C THR A 473 -23.95 0.00 -12.38
N ALA A 474 -24.68 0.00 -11.27
CA ALA A 474 -25.97 0.69 -11.20
C ALA A 474 -25.77 2.22 -11.26
N PRO A 475 -26.69 2.96 -11.86
CA PRO A 475 -26.65 4.42 -11.80
C PRO A 475 -26.62 4.88 -10.34
N LEU A 476 -25.65 5.73 -10.01
CA LEU A 476 -25.49 6.31 -8.68
C LEU A 476 -25.97 7.77 -8.73
N ASP A 477 -26.82 8.13 -7.78
CA ASP A 477 -27.15 9.53 -7.56
C ASP A 477 -26.13 10.12 -6.58
N TRP A 478 -25.31 11.01 -7.09
CA TRP A 478 -24.34 11.74 -6.30
C TRP A 478 -25.00 13.00 -5.74
N GLN A 479 -25.06 13.11 -4.43
CA GLN A 479 -25.53 14.32 -3.76
C GLN A 479 -24.36 14.98 -3.05
N MET A 480 -24.12 16.25 -3.33
CA MET A 480 -23.29 17.09 -2.50
C MET A 480 -24.14 17.62 -1.36
N ASP A 481 -23.82 17.21 -0.14
CA ASP A 481 -24.37 17.84 1.04
C ASP A 481 -23.55 19.11 1.31
N ASP A 482 -24.13 20.25 1.00
CA ASP A 482 -23.55 21.58 1.29
C ASP A 482 -23.67 21.97 2.76
N GLY A 483 -24.11 21.02 3.62
CA GLY A 483 -24.24 21.21 5.05
C GLY A 483 -25.34 22.18 5.45
N GLY A 484 -26.40 22.25 4.67
CA GLY A 484 -27.56 23.12 4.73
C GLY A 484 -27.76 23.83 6.05
N GLY A 485 -27.34 25.07 6.13
CA GLY A 485 -27.65 25.94 7.27
C GLY A 485 -26.47 26.77 7.72
N ALA A 486 -26.56 28.05 7.50
CA ALA A 486 -25.71 29.16 7.88
C ALA A 486 -24.45 29.31 7.01
N GLN A 487 -24.52 30.23 6.11
CA GLN A 487 -23.35 30.85 5.48
C GLN A 487 -22.41 31.36 6.57
N SER A 488 -21.42 30.57 6.94
CA SER A 488 -20.24 31.14 7.58
C SER A 488 -19.42 31.79 6.47
N ALA A 489 -18.82 32.94 6.75
CA ALA A 489 -17.94 33.66 5.83
C ALA A 489 -16.69 32.89 5.39
N HIS A 490 -16.59 31.62 5.74
CA HIS A 490 -15.48 30.72 5.51
C HIS A 490 -15.98 29.47 4.78
N GLY A 491 -16.05 29.54 3.48
CA GLY A 491 -16.15 28.43 2.54
C GLY A 491 -17.17 27.32 2.84
N ARG A 492 -17.98 26.98 1.87
CA ARG A 492 -18.96 25.90 1.94
C ARG A 492 -18.26 24.56 2.23
N ARG A 493 -18.70 23.89 3.29
CA ARG A 493 -18.33 22.51 3.59
C ARG A 493 -19.29 21.59 2.86
N GLY A 494 -18.81 20.76 1.96
CA GLY A 494 -19.61 19.75 1.30
C GLY A 494 -19.14 18.35 1.67
N ALA A 495 -20.03 17.51 2.13
CA ALA A 495 -19.83 16.06 2.13
C ALA A 495 -20.41 15.49 0.85
N VAL A 496 -19.70 14.54 0.21
CA VAL A 496 -20.22 13.80 -0.93
C VAL A 496 -20.86 12.52 -0.39
N SER A 497 -22.18 12.39 -0.56
CA SER A 497 -22.89 11.16 -0.26
C SER A 497 -23.41 10.52 -1.56
N TRP A 498 -23.61 9.22 -1.54
CA TRP A 498 -24.18 8.52 -2.66
C TRP A 498 -25.43 7.74 -2.24
N ARG A 499 -26.40 7.64 -3.14
CA ARG A 499 -27.54 6.74 -3.02
C ARG A 499 -27.70 5.95 -4.32
N ARG A 500 -28.14 4.71 -4.19
CA ARG A 500 -28.55 3.93 -5.34
C ARG A 500 -29.89 4.51 -5.85
N ARG A 501 -30.03 4.72 -7.15
CA ARG A 501 -31.37 4.93 -7.75
C ARG A 501 -32.10 3.60 -7.67
N ASP A 502 -33.00 3.49 -6.73
CA ASP A 502 -33.93 2.37 -6.71
C ASP A 502 -34.93 2.55 -7.86
N GLY A 503 -34.64 1.88 -8.95
CA GLY A 503 -35.57 1.73 -10.07
C GLY A 503 -36.41 0.47 -9.92
N ASP A 504 -36.90 0.19 -8.72
CA ASP A 504 -37.98 -0.78 -8.56
C ASP A 504 -38.69 -0.56 -7.22
N GLN A 505 -39.92 -0.08 -7.29
CA GLN A 505 -40.82 -0.13 -6.19
C GLN A 505 -41.32 -1.57 -6.04
N GLY A 506 -40.67 -2.31 -5.19
CA GLY A 506 -41.20 -3.55 -4.64
C GLY A 506 -41.58 -3.31 -3.18
N ALA A 507 -42.84 -3.09 -2.94
CA ALA A 507 -43.43 -3.02 -1.62
C ALA A 507 -43.13 -4.32 -0.84
N GLY A 508 -42.73 -4.18 0.41
CA GLY A 508 -42.57 -5.28 1.34
C GLY A 508 -42.27 -4.73 2.71
N ASP A 509 -43.35 -4.41 3.45
CA ASP A 509 -43.36 -4.21 4.88
C ASP A 509 -42.86 -5.46 5.60
N ALA A 510 -41.92 -5.30 6.48
CA ALA A 510 -41.85 -5.91 7.83
C ALA A 510 -40.57 -5.42 8.54
#